data_6a9ca40fafe33a8e0190047973c6d853
#
_entry.id   6a9ca40fafe33a8e0190047973c6d853
#
_cell.length_a   1.000
_cell.length_b   1.000
_cell.length_c   1.000
_cell.angle_alpha   90.00
_cell.angle_beta   90.00
_cell.angle_gamma   90.00
#
_symmetry.space_group_name_H-M   'P 1'
#
loop_
_entity.id
_entity.type
_entity.pdbx_description
1 polymer ?
#
loop_
_entity_poly.entity_id
_entity_poly.type
_entity_poly.pdbx_seq_one_letter_code
_entity_poly.pdbx_strand_id
1 'polypeptide(L)'
;MTGTGEAQQMIADILRKIVAVYAPQKVILFGSYAYGKPNEDSDIDLLIIKDTDKRPIERWMEVKRLLRDRNRTVSVSPLVYTRQELEQRLAIQDYFIQEVLEKGEVLYG
;
A
#
# COMPACT_ATOMS: atom_id res chain seq x y z
N MET A 1 -23.34 4.96 -2.25
CA MET A 1 -22.80 3.86 -1.45
C MET A 1 -22.12 4.43 -0.22
N THR A 2 -22.68 4.12 0.91
CA THR A 2 -22.22 4.70 2.17
C THR A 2 -20.77 4.32 2.53
N GLY A 3 -20.39 3.05 2.32
CA GLY A 3 -19.05 2.60 2.65
C GLY A 3 -17.94 3.24 1.83
N THR A 4 -18.26 3.72 0.62
CA THR A 4 -17.27 4.32 -0.28
C THR A 4 -16.66 5.59 0.30
N GLY A 5 -17.48 6.48 0.87
CA GLY A 5 -17.00 7.71 1.47
C GLY A 5 -16.11 7.48 2.67
N GLU A 6 -16.48 6.53 3.52
CA GLU A 6 -15.69 6.17 4.70
C GLU A 6 -14.38 5.54 4.30
N ALA A 7 -14.40 4.63 3.31
CA ALA A 7 -13.20 3.98 2.81
C ALA A 7 -12.24 4.99 2.21
N GLN A 8 -12.74 5.92 1.40
CA GLN A 8 -11.91 6.96 0.80
C GLN A 8 -11.26 7.84 1.85
N GLN A 9 -12.00 8.21 2.89
CA GLN A 9 -11.46 9.02 3.98
C GLN A 9 -10.38 8.26 4.74
N MET A 10 -10.62 6.99 5.02
CA MET A 10 -9.65 6.13 5.72
C MET A 10 -8.36 6.01 4.91
N ILE A 11 -8.48 5.75 3.61
CA ILE A 11 -7.33 5.62 2.72
C ILE A 11 -6.58 6.96 2.63
N ALA A 12 -7.29 8.08 2.57
CA ALA A 12 -6.67 9.40 2.54
C ALA A 12 -5.87 9.68 3.82
N ASP A 13 -6.39 9.31 4.97
CA ASP A 13 -5.70 9.48 6.25
C ASP A 13 -4.44 8.62 6.32
N ILE A 14 -4.54 7.37 5.87
CA ILE A 14 -3.41 6.45 5.81
C ILE A 14 -2.32 7.01 4.89
N LEU A 15 -2.71 7.45 3.71
CA LEU A 15 -1.79 8.02 2.73
C LEU A 15 -1.06 9.24 3.30
N ARG A 16 -1.79 10.12 3.96
CA ARG A 16 -1.21 11.33 4.56
C ARG A 16 -0.11 10.98 5.55
N LYS A 17 -0.33 10.00 6.40
CA LYS A 17 0.66 9.55 7.37
C LYS A 17 1.90 8.97 6.68
N ILE A 18 1.69 8.13 5.68
CA ILE A 18 2.80 7.50 4.96
C ILE A 18 3.65 8.57 4.27
N VAL A 19 3.02 9.48 3.55
CA VAL A 19 3.75 10.51 2.81
C VAL A 19 4.52 11.44 3.76
N ALA A 20 3.87 11.86 4.85
CA ALA A 20 4.47 12.81 5.79
C ALA A 20 5.66 12.23 6.57
N VAL A 21 5.58 10.98 6.98
CA VAL A 21 6.55 10.38 7.89
C VAL A 21 7.51 9.44 7.18
N TYR A 22 7.01 8.59 6.29
CA TYR A 22 7.84 7.59 5.62
C TYR A 22 8.52 8.14 4.37
N ALA A 23 7.96 9.18 3.75
CA ALA A 23 8.51 9.85 2.56
C ALA A 23 8.82 8.88 1.41
N PRO A 24 7.82 8.14 0.92
CA PRO A 24 8.04 7.20 -0.19
C PRO A 24 8.16 7.91 -1.52
N GLN A 25 8.64 7.21 -2.55
CA GLN A 25 8.60 7.69 -3.92
C GLN A 25 7.22 7.52 -4.54
N LYS A 26 6.52 6.44 -4.19
CA LYS A 26 5.21 6.15 -4.78
C LYS A 26 4.40 5.26 -3.83
N VAL A 27 3.08 5.41 -3.87
CA VAL A 27 2.13 4.55 -3.15
C VAL A 27 1.03 4.15 -4.12
N ILE A 28 0.77 2.85 -4.23
CA ILE A 28 -0.24 2.28 -5.13
C ILE A 28 -1.22 1.45 -4.29
N LEU A 29 -2.49 1.73 -4.43
CA LEU A 29 -3.56 0.93 -3.83
C LEU A 29 -3.90 -0.22 -4.77
N PHE A 30 -3.94 -1.45 -4.24
CA PHE A 30 -4.35 -2.60 -5.03
C PHE A 30 -5.32 -3.47 -4.21
N GLY A 31 -5.67 -4.61 -4.75
CA GLY A 31 -6.59 -5.52 -4.07
C GLY A 31 -8.02 -5.04 -4.11
N SER A 32 -8.84 -5.54 -3.18
CA SER A 32 -10.28 -5.35 -3.21
C SER A 32 -10.73 -3.89 -3.10
N TYR A 33 -9.98 -3.05 -2.40
CA TYR A 33 -10.31 -1.62 -2.29
C TYR A 33 -10.00 -0.84 -3.55
N ALA A 34 -9.17 -1.37 -4.44
CA ALA A 34 -8.83 -0.70 -5.70
C ALA A 34 -9.73 -1.15 -6.85
N TYR A 35 -9.90 -2.46 -7.01
CA TYR A 35 -10.62 -2.99 -8.19
C TYR A 35 -11.54 -4.16 -7.87
N GLY A 36 -11.76 -4.47 -6.60
CA GLY A 36 -12.69 -5.50 -6.18
C GLY A 36 -13.85 -4.90 -5.40
N LYS A 37 -14.55 -5.77 -4.68
CA LYS A 37 -15.61 -5.36 -3.76
C LYS A 37 -15.15 -5.70 -2.35
N PRO A 38 -14.69 -4.73 -1.58
CA PRO A 38 -14.24 -5.02 -0.22
C PRO A 38 -15.40 -5.49 0.67
N ASN A 39 -15.07 -6.37 1.62
CA ASN A 39 -16.00 -6.85 2.64
C ASN A 39 -15.37 -6.64 4.02
N GLU A 40 -16.00 -7.19 5.06
CA GLU A 40 -15.55 -7.01 6.44
C GLU A 40 -14.14 -7.51 6.69
N ASP A 41 -13.72 -8.54 5.95
CA ASP A 41 -12.41 -9.17 6.14
C ASP A 41 -11.34 -8.61 5.22
N SER A 42 -11.70 -7.67 4.34
CA SER A 42 -10.74 -7.11 3.38
C SER A 42 -9.76 -6.16 4.05
N ASP A 43 -8.48 -6.29 3.69
CA ASP A 43 -7.45 -5.36 4.10
C ASP A 43 -7.25 -4.29 3.03
N ILE A 44 -6.72 -3.15 3.45
CA ILE A 44 -6.28 -2.11 2.52
C ILE A 44 -4.87 -2.50 2.07
N ASP A 45 -4.73 -2.92 0.81
CA ASP A 45 -3.46 -3.37 0.25
C ASP A 45 -2.73 -2.22 -0.42
N LEU A 46 -1.50 -1.96 0.03
CA LEU A 46 -0.69 -0.86 -0.49
C LEU A 46 0.67 -1.37 -0.94
N LEU A 47 1.07 -1.00 -2.15
CA LEU A 47 2.44 -1.17 -2.62
C LEU A 47 3.13 0.17 -2.45
N ILE A 48 4.17 0.18 -1.63
CA ILE A 48 4.94 1.39 -1.30
C ILE A 48 6.31 1.24 -1.91
N ILE A 49 6.71 2.22 -2.71
CA ILE A 49 8.04 2.23 -3.32
C ILE A 49 8.89 3.23 -2.55
N LYS A 50 9.95 2.71 -1.94
CA LYS A 50 10.83 3.50 -1.08
C LYS A 50 12.25 2.97 -1.22
N ASP A 51 13.16 3.80 -1.70
CA ASP A 51 14.57 3.42 -1.75
C ASP A 51 15.16 3.49 -0.33
N THR A 52 15.68 2.37 0.13
CA THR A 52 16.19 2.23 1.49
C THR A 52 17.13 1.03 1.55
N ASP A 53 18.07 1.08 2.49
CA ASP A 53 18.98 -0.05 2.75
C ASP A 53 18.41 -1.04 3.76
N LYS A 54 17.27 -0.73 4.36
CA LYS A 54 16.66 -1.61 5.36
C LYS A 54 16.11 -2.86 4.72
N ARG A 55 16.13 -3.96 5.50
CA ARG A 55 15.58 -5.24 5.04
C ARG A 55 14.06 -5.16 4.90
N PRO A 56 13.46 -6.00 4.05
CA PRO A 56 12.00 -6.00 3.86
C PRO A 56 11.20 -6.08 5.15
N ILE A 57 11.62 -6.94 6.10
CA ILE A 57 10.89 -7.06 7.37
C ILE A 57 10.95 -5.77 8.20
N GLU A 58 12.07 -5.08 8.17
CA GLU A 58 12.23 -3.82 8.89
C GLU A 58 11.32 -2.74 8.29
N ARG A 59 11.25 -2.68 6.96
CA ARG A 59 10.37 -1.74 6.25
C ARG A 59 8.91 -1.99 6.62
N TRP A 60 8.50 -3.26 6.59
CA TRP A 60 7.15 -3.67 6.93
C TRP A 60 6.80 -3.25 8.35
N MET A 61 7.69 -3.51 9.29
CA MET A 61 7.47 -3.17 10.69
C MET A 61 7.36 -1.66 10.90
N GLU A 62 8.18 -0.88 10.22
CA GLU A 62 8.12 0.58 10.30
C GLU A 62 6.77 1.11 9.84
N VAL A 63 6.30 0.63 8.69
CA VAL A 63 5.01 1.08 8.15
C VAL A 63 3.86 0.62 9.03
N LYS A 64 3.89 -0.63 9.49
CA LYS A 64 2.84 -1.13 10.39
C LYS A 64 2.79 -0.33 11.68
N ARG A 65 3.92 0.02 12.24
CA ARG A 65 4.00 0.82 13.46
C ARG A 65 3.48 2.24 13.22
N LEU A 66 3.85 2.84 12.10
CA LEU A 66 3.38 4.16 11.70
C LEU A 66 1.87 4.21 11.56
N LEU A 67 1.26 3.15 11.03
CA LEU A 67 -0.16 3.10 10.72
C LEU A 67 -1.00 2.52 11.84
N ARG A 68 -0.42 2.24 13.00
CA ARG A 68 -1.17 1.72 14.13
C ARG A 68 -2.21 2.73 14.60
N ASP A 69 -3.48 2.31 14.62
CA ASP A 69 -4.59 3.18 15.00
C ASP A 69 -5.67 2.31 15.64
N ARG A 70 -5.92 2.53 16.92
CA ARG A 70 -6.90 1.75 17.68
C ARG A 70 -8.34 1.98 17.22
N ASN A 71 -8.59 3.12 16.61
CA ASN A 71 -9.94 3.49 16.15
C ASN A 71 -10.25 2.95 14.76
N ARG A 72 -9.25 2.44 14.06
CA ARG A 72 -9.47 1.90 12.72
C ARG A 72 -9.81 0.41 12.80
N THR A 73 -10.91 0.03 12.16
CA THR A 73 -11.39 -1.34 12.15
C THR A 73 -10.84 -2.15 10.97
N VAL A 74 -10.28 -1.49 9.96
CA VAL A 74 -9.74 -2.14 8.77
C VAL A 74 -8.22 -2.18 8.85
N SER A 75 -7.64 -3.35 8.63
CA SER A 75 -6.19 -3.53 8.63
C SER A 75 -5.57 -3.01 7.35
N VAL A 76 -4.32 -2.58 7.44
CA VAL A 76 -3.53 -2.20 6.28
C VAL A 76 -2.48 -3.29 6.05
N SER A 77 -2.35 -3.74 4.80
CA SER A 77 -1.37 -4.74 4.40
C SER A 77 -0.36 -4.07 3.47
N PRO A 78 0.77 -3.58 3.99
CA PRO A 78 1.76 -2.89 3.16
C PRO A 78 2.80 -3.85 2.61
N LEU A 79 3.20 -3.60 1.36
CA LEU A 79 4.37 -4.19 0.73
C LEU A 79 5.31 -3.05 0.39
N VAL A 80 6.56 -3.11 0.82
CA VAL A 80 7.53 -2.06 0.56
C VAL A 80 8.66 -2.61 -0.29
N TYR A 81 8.80 -2.08 -1.50
CA TYR A 81 9.88 -2.44 -2.42
C TYR A 81 10.72 -1.22 -2.74
N THR A 82 12.02 -1.42 -2.93
CA THR A 82 12.85 -0.40 -3.58
C THR A 82 12.57 -0.43 -5.08
N ARG A 83 12.95 0.64 -5.79
CA ARG A 83 12.81 0.66 -7.25
C ARG A 83 13.61 -0.46 -7.91
N GLN A 84 14.81 -0.74 -7.39
CA GLN A 84 15.65 -1.82 -7.92
C GLN A 84 15.00 -3.18 -7.76
N GLU A 85 14.42 -3.46 -6.59
CA GLU A 85 13.70 -4.70 -6.35
C GLU A 85 12.51 -4.86 -7.27
N LEU A 86 11.80 -3.75 -7.51
CA LEU A 86 10.65 -3.76 -8.41
C LEU A 86 11.08 -4.10 -9.84
N GLU A 87 12.18 -3.50 -10.31
CA GLU A 87 12.73 -3.81 -11.63
C GLU A 87 13.13 -5.28 -11.73
N GLN A 88 13.73 -5.83 -10.69
CA GLN A 88 14.11 -7.25 -10.66
C GLN A 88 12.88 -8.15 -10.75
N ARG A 89 11.81 -7.81 -10.05
CA ARG A 89 10.56 -8.57 -10.11
C ARG A 89 9.93 -8.53 -11.50
N LEU A 90 9.95 -7.38 -12.14
CA LEU A 90 9.44 -7.24 -13.49
C LEU A 90 10.29 -8.02 -14.50
N ALA A 91 11.60 -8.05 -14.29
CA ALA A 91 12.52 -8.78 -15.16
C ALA A 91 12.26 -10.29 -15.14
N ILE A 92 11.83 -10.85 -14.01
CA ILE A 92 11.49 -12.27 -13.91
C ILE A 92 10.00 -12.54 -14.18
N GLN A 93 9.29 -11.55 -14.71
CA GLN A 93 7.88 -11.66 -15.07
C GLN A 93 6.99 -12.06 -13.89
N ASP A 94 7.16 -11.36 -12.77
CA ASP A 94 6.31 -11.54 -11.59
C ASP A 94 4.89 -11.03 -11.92
N TYR A 95 3.97 -11.95 -12.12
CA TYR A 95 2.60 -11.59 -12.52
C TYR A 95 1.84 -10.80 -11.47
N PHE A 96 2.14 -11.04 -10.20
CA PHE A 96 1.50 -10.28 -9.13
C PHE A 96 1.88 -8.81 -9.21
N ILE A 97 3.18 -8.53 -9.36
CA ILE A 97 3.66 -7.14 -9.48
C ILE A 97 3.13 -6.50 -10.76
N GLN A 98 3.11 -7.22 -11.87
CA GLN A 98 2.56 -6.71 -13.12
C GLN A 98 1.11 -6.32 -12.96
N GLU A 99 0.30 -7.15 -12.30
CA GLU A 99 -1.11 -6.86 -12.06
C GLU A 99 -1.29 -5.62 -11.18
N VAL A 100 -0.50 -5.51 -10.12
CA VAL A 100 -0.57 -4.34 -9.24
C VAL A 100 -0.27 -3.07 -10.02
N LEU A 101 0.76 -3.08 -10.86
CA LEU A 101 1.13 -1.89 -11.64
C LEU A 101 0.12 -1.55 -12.73
N GLU A 102 -0.52 -2.55 -13.33
CA GLU A 102 -1.51 -2.33 -14.38
C GLU A 102 -2.87 -1.90 -13.85
N LYS A 103 -3.34 -2.56 -12.79
CA LYS A 103 -4.71 -2.39 -12.29
C LYS A 103 -4.80 -1.55 -11.02
N GLY A 104 -3.69 -1.37 -10.32
CA GLY A 104 -3.68 -0.60 -9.08
C GLY A 104 -3.92 0.87 -9.33
N GLU A 105 -4.36 1.55 -8.27
CA GLU A 105 -4.59 2.99 -8.30
C GLU A 105 -3.41 3.71 -7.67
N VAL A 106 -2.76 4.58 -8.44
CA VAL A 106 -1.64 5.38 -7.91
C VAL A 106 -2.21 6.46 -7.00
N LEU A 107 -1.88 6.39 -5.71
CA LEU A 107 -2.33 7.38 -4.73
C LEU A 107 -1.32 8.51 -4.56
N TYR A 108 -0.05 8.25 -4.83
CA TYR A 108 1.03 9.22 -4.65
C TYR A 108 2.19 8.88 -5.58
N GLY A 109 2.79 9.90 -6.15
CA GLY A 109 3.91 9.72 -7.09
C GLY A 109 3.44 9.48 -8.54
#